data_372d67e42b540adc39062bcbd9977c56
#
_entry.id   372d67e42b540adc39062bcbd9977c56
#
_cell.length_a   1.000
_cell.length_b   1.000
_cell.length_c   1.000
_cell.angle_alpha   90.00
_cell.angle_beta   90.00
_cell.angle_gamma   90.00
#
_symmetry.space_group_name_H-M   'P 1'
#
loop_
_entity.id
_entity.type
_entity.pdbx_description
1 polymer ?
#
loop_
_entity_poly.entity_id
_entity_poly.type
_entity_poly.pdbx_seq_one_letter_code
_entity_poly.pdbx_strand_id
1 'polypeptide(L)'
;QDKLSGTYLITGIPERKNIDGINQNFNSSIILKPDGSFDTYQKIFLVPFAEYVPFFKNWITKMNQFDDIGSFYPGSEYKTFNIDDFKASILICYDSSSPQIVETMVDNGAEIIFIITNDSYVGQFMPYQHFQLARLRAVEQRVPVIQSANTGISGIILPSGKIVYRSKLNERTVFTMEVPLYE
;
A
#
# COMPACT_ATOMS: atom_id res chain seq x y z
N GLN A 1 -8.12 28.63 1.00
CA GLN A 1 -7.40 27.36 0.71
C GLN A 1 -6.23 27.30 1.68
N ASP A 2 -6.44 26.73 2.85
CA ASP A 2 -5.35 26.43 3.78
C ASP A 2 -4.47 25.38 3.09
N LYS A 3 -3.31 25.81 2.61
CA LYS A 3 -2.25 24.92 2.18
C LYS A 3 -1.97 23.97 3.34
N LEU A 4 -1.81 22.67 3.03
CA LEU A 4 -1.26 21.69 3.96
C LEU A 4 0.16 22.16 4.33
N SER A 5 0.29 23.05 5.31
CA SER A 5 1.53 23.73 5.66
C SER A 5 2.64 22.70 5.93
N GLY A 6 3.46 22.38 4.91
CA GLY A 6 4.55 21.41 5.00
C GLY A 6 4.14 19.94 5.19
N THR A 7 2.86 19.58 4.97
CA THR A 7 2.35 18.22 5.23
C THR A 7 2.09 17.48 3.92
N TYR A 8 2.55 16.24 3.84
CA TYR A 8 2.21 15.29 2.79
C TYR A 8 1.05 14.40 3.25
N LEU A 9 0.09 14.14 2.35
CA LEU A 9 -1.00 13.20 2.62
C LEU A 9 -0.87 11.97 1.71
N ILE A 10 -0.81 10.79 2.32
CA ILE A 10 -0.82 9.51 1.60
C ILE A 10 -2.17 8.84 1.84
N THR A 11 -2.89 8.51 0.76
CA THR A 11 -4.18 7.82 0.86
C THR A 11 -4.43 6.93 -0.36
N GLY A 12 -5.29 5.91 -0.18
CA GLY A 12 -5.74 5.04 -1.26
C GLY A 12 -6.84 5.70 -2.08
N ILE A 13 -6.82 5.50 -3.39
CA ILE A 13 -7.83 5.97 -4.33
C ILE A 13 -8.12 4.90 -5.40
N PRO A 14 -9.37 4.78 -5.88
CA PRO A 14 -9.64 4.12 -7.15
C PRO A 14 -9.20 5.04 -8.29
N GLU A 15 -8.43 4.51 -9.24
CA GLU A 15 -7.98 5.26 -10.40
C GLU A 15 -8.51 4.62 -11.68
N ARG A 16 -8.95 5.43 -12.64
CA ARG A 16 -9.35 4.98 -13.97
C ARG A 16 -8.54 5.70 -15.02
N LYS A 17 -7.91 4.94 -15.90
CA LYS A 17 -7.16 5.46 -17.05
C LYS A 17 -7.72 4.90 -18.36
N ASN A 18 -7.69 5.71 -19.41
CA ASN A 18 -7.90 5.23 -20.76
C ASN A 18 -6.53 4.98 -21.39
N ILE A 19 -6.20 3.72 -21.64
CA ILE A 19 -4.96 3.29 -22.25
C ILE A 19 -5.31 2.61 -23.57
N ASP A 20 -4.86 3.18 -24.67
CA ASP A 20 -5.12 2.68 -26.04
C ASP A 20 -6.63 2.48 -26.34
N GLY A 21 -7.48 3.38 -25.85
CA GLY A 21 -8.93 3.32 -26.02
C GLY A 21 -9.65 2.37 -25.05
N ILE A 22 -8.93 1.68 -24.18
CA ILE A 22 -9.47 0.76 -23.18
C ILE A 22 -9.46 1.43 -21.81
N ASN A 23 -10.63 1.48 -21.16
CA ASN A 23 -10.74 1.96 -19.79
C ASN A 23 -10.21 0.88 -18.82
N GLN A 24 -9.16 1.21 -18.09
CA GLN A 24 -8.53 0.34 -17.10
C GLN A 24 -8.71 0.93 -15.71
N ASN A 25 -9.12 0.10 -14.75
CA ASN A 25 -9.23 0.48 -13.35
C ASN A 25 -8.01 -0.01 -12.58
N PHE A 26 -7.48 0.85 -11.71
CA PHE A 26 -6.33 0.55 -10.87
C PHE A 26 -6.69 0.77 -9.40
N ASN A 27 -6.16 -0.10 -8.54
CA ASN A 27 -6.09 0.16 -7.10
C ASN A 27 -4.83 1.01 -6.88
N SER A 28 -5.01 2.27 -6.52
CA SER A 28 -3.92 3.25 -6.49
C SER A 28 -3.81 3.95 -5.14
N SER A 29 -2.67 4.54 -4.90
CA SER A 29 -2.45 5.53 -3.85
C SER A 29 -2.06 6.86 -4.45
N ILE A 30 -2.35 7.92 -3.72
CA ILE A 30 -1.93 9.28 -4.02
C ILE A 30 -1.03 9.80 -2.90
N ILE A 31 0.02 10.51 -3.28
CA ILE A 31 0.78 11.38 -2.38
C ILE A 31 0.46 12.82 -2.77
N LEU A 32 -0.33 13.48 -1.96
CA LEU A 32 -0.63 14.90 -2.11
C LEU A 32 0.46 15.70 -1.40
N LYS A 33 1.08 16.61 -2.11
CA LYS A 33 2.18 17.47 -1.62
C LYS A 33 1.66 18.79 -1.05
N PRO A 34 2.49 19.49 -0.25
CA PRO A 34 2.11 20.77 0.35
C PRO A 34 1.74 21.86 -0.67
N ASP A 35 2.29 21.79 -1.87
CA ASP A 35 2.00 22.75 -2.97
C ASP A 35 0.68 22.44 -3.71
N GLY A 36 0.02 21.33 -3.37
CA GLY A 36 -1.21 20.84 -4.00
C GLY A 36 -0.97 19.95 -5.23
N SER A 37 0.27 19.73 -5.63
CA SER A 37 0.61 18.72 -6.63
C SER A 37 0.51 17.31 -6.03
N PHE A 38 0.43 16.30 -6.88
CA PHE A 38 0.37 14.92 -6.41
C PHE A 38 1.08 13.94 -7.35
N ASP A 39 1.51 12.85 -6.77
CA ASP A 39 1.99 11.67 -7.48
C ASP A 39 1.10 10.47 -7.16
N THR A 40 1.10 9.46 -8.03
CA THR A 40 0.33 8.24 -7.86
C THR A 40 1.21 6.99 -7.95
N TYR A 41 0.85 5.97 -7.18
CA TYR A 41 1.36 4.62 -7.29
C TYR A 41 0.20 3.66 -7.56
N GLN A 42 0.37 2.74 -8.48
CA GLN A 42 -0.60 1.70 -8.81
C GLN A 42 -0.14 0.37 -8.22
N LYS A 43 -1.04 -0.30 -7.52
CA LYS A 43 -0.78 -1.61 -6.94
C LYS A 43 -0.29 -2.60 -7.98
N ILE A 44 0.84 -3.26 -7.69
CA ILE A 44 1.49 -4.21 -8.60
C ILE A 44 0.99 -5.63 -8.38
N PHE A 45 0.91 -6.07 -7.11
CA PHE A 45 0.58 -7.44 -6.76
C PHE A 45 -0.88 -7.56 -6.34
N LEU A 46 -1.73 -7.83 -7.33
CA LEU A 46 -3.17 -7.95 -7.13
C LEU A 46 -3.52 -9.26 -6.42
N VAL A 47 -4.57 -9.22 -5.59
CA VAL A 47 -5.10 -10.41 -4.91
C VAL A 47 -5.94 -11.23 -5.89
N PRO A 48 -5.54 -12.49 -6.18
CA PRO A 48 -6.34 -13.37 -7.03
C PRO A 48 -7.73 -13.58 -6.48
N PHE A 49 -8.74 -13.61 -7.35
CA PHE A 49 -10.17 -13.79 -7.05
C PHE A 49 -10.83 -12.68 -6.21
N ALA A 50 -10.06 -11.68 -5.77
CA ALA A 50 -10.60 -10.49 -5.11
C ALA A 50 -10.44 -9.23 -5.96
N GLU A 51 -9.30 -9.06 -6.58
CA GLU A 51 -8.99 -7.87 -7.40
C GLU A 51 -8.93 -8.19 -8.90
N TYR A 52 -8.63 -9.43 -9.25
CA TYR A 52 -8.69 -9.91 -10.65
C TYR A 52 -9.04 -11.39 -10.69
N VAL A 53 -9.55 -11.83 -11.84
CA VAL A 53 -9.83 -13.25 -12.11
C VAL A 53 -8.68 -13.83 -12.92
N PRO A 54 -7.83 -14.71 -12.34
CA PRO A 54 -6.78 -15.40 -13.08
C PRO A 54 -7.41 -16.46 -13.98
N PHE A 55 -6.95 -16.58 -15.21
CA PHE A 55 -7.31 -17.60 -16.19
C PHE A 55 -8.79 -18.00 -16.28
N PHE A 56 -9.37 -18.20 -17.48
CA PHE A 56 -10.76 -18.58 -17.72
C PHE A 56 -11.83 -17.52 -17.39
N LYS A 57 -11.49 -16.22 -17.55
CA LYS A 57 -12.44 -15.12 -17.35
C LYS A 57 -13.82 -15.42 -18.03
N ASN A 58 -13.81 -15.97 -19.23
CA ASN A 58 -15.02 -16.29 -19.99
C ASN A 58 -15.83 -17.49 -19.45
N TRP A 59 -15.26 -18.33 -18.61
CA TRP A 59 -15.94 -19.47 -17.99
C TRP A 59 -16.49 -19.12 -16.61
N ILE A 60 -15.73 -18.33 -15.84
CA ILE A 60 -16.06 -17.91 -14.47
C ILE A 60 -17.15 -16.83 -14.49
N THR A 61 -17.14 -15.89 -15.46
CA THR A 61 -18.17 -14.85 -15.61
C THR A 61 -19.53 -15.40 -16.02
N LYS A 62 -19.62 -16.64 -16.54
CA LYS A 62 -20.88 -17.34 -16.76
C LYS A 62 -21.52 -17.87 -15.47
N MET A 63 -20.80 -17.90 -14.37
CA MET A 63 -21.31 -18.27 -13.06
C MET A 63 -21.64 -16.98 -12.29
N ASN A 64 -22.76 -16.36 -12.53
CA ASN A 64 -23.37 -15.12 -11.98
C ASN A 64 -22.97 -14.67 -10.55
N GLN A 65 -21.94 -15.27 -9.94
CA GLN A 65 -21.43 -14.98 -8.59
C GLN A 65 -20.21 -14.04 -8.58
N PHE A 66 -19.66 -13.69 -9.76
CA PHE A 66 -18.41 -12.93 -9.86
C PHE A 66 -18.55 -11.61 -10.64
N ASP A 67 -19.77 -11.18 -10.92
CA ASP A 67 -20.01 -9.92 -11.65
C ASP A 67 -19.54 -8.67 -10.89
N ASP A 68 -19.40 -8.77 -9.56
CA ASP A 68 -18.94 -7.68 -8.68
C ASP A 68 -17.43 -7.71 -8.38
N ILE A 69 -16.69 -8.72 -8.86
CA ILE A 69 -15.23 -8.73 -8.70
C ILE A 69 -14.66 -7.68 -9.65
N GLY A 70 -14.26 -6.54 -9.08
CA GLY A 70 -13.60 -5.47 -9.80
C GLY A 70 -12.37 -6.01 -10.52
N SER A 71 -12.35 -5.96 -11.85
CA SER A 71 -11.14 -6.28 -12.60
C SER A 71 -10.21 -5.09 -12.56
N PHE A 72 -9.32 -5.07 -11.57
CA PHE A 72 -8.20 -4.15 -11.57
C PHE A 72 -7.11 -4.63 -12.53
N TYR A 73 -6.37 -3.69 -13.07
CA TYR A 73 -5.13 -3.91 -13.80
C TYR A 73 -3.95 -3.72 -12.86
N PRO A 74 -2.90 -4.53 -12.96
CA PRO A 74 -1.70 -4.35 -12.17
C PRO A 74 -0.93 -3.12 -12.63
N GLY A 75 -0.32 -2.39 -11.68
CA GLY A 75 0.71 -1.42 -11.96
C GLY A 75 1.98 -2.09 -12.47
N SER A 76 2.87 -1.32 -13.08
CA SER A 76 4.13 -1.80 -13.64
C SER A 76 5.36 -1.08 -13.10
N GLU A 77 5.17 -0.03 -12.31
CA GLU A 77 6.25 0.86 -11.88
C GLU A 77 6.53 0.72 -10.37
N TYR A 78 7.78 0.37 -10.05
CA TYR A 78 8.29 0.34 -8.67
C TYR A 78 8.73 1.74 -8.27
N LYS A 79 7.79 2.54 -7.75
CA LYS A 79 7.99 3.97 -7.52
C LYS A 79 8.58 4.29 -6.16
N THR A 80 9.54 5.21 -6.17
CA THR A 80 9.95 5.97 -5.01
C THR A 80 9.53 7.43 -5.17
N PHE A 81 9.25 8.10 -4.08
CA PHE A 81 8.77 9.48 -4.02
C PHE A 81 9.68 10.29 -3.13
N ASN A 82 10.07 11.47 -3.59
CA ASN A 82 10.79 12.41 -2.73
C ASN A 82 9.80 13.07 -1.78
N ILE A 83 10.08 12.97 -0.49
CA ILE A 83 9.37 13.65 0.59
C ILE A 83 10.41 14.49 1.32
N ASP A 84 10.47 15.79 1.01
CA ASP A 84 11.53 16.68 1.49
C ASP A 84 12.93 16.09 1.27
N ASP A 85 13.63 15.72 2.34
CA ASP A 85 15.03 15.28 2.32
C ASP A 85 15.20 13.75 2.21
N PHE A 86 14.10 12.98 2.12
CA PHE A 86 14.16 11.52 2.04
C PHE A 86 13.28 10.93 0.94
N LYS A 87 13.50 9.66 0.62
CA LYS A 87 12.69 8.92 -0.33
C LYS A 87 11.80 7.89 0.37
N ALA A 88 10.56 7.85 -0.05
CA ALA A 88 9.58 6.89 0.44
C ALA A 88 9.03 6.03 -0.70
N SER A 89 8.58 4.82 -0.38
CA SER A 89 7.73 4.03 -1.26
C SER A 89 6.42 3.69 -0.58
N ILE A 90 5.39 3.46 -1.39
CA ILE A 90 4.07 3.05 -0.93
C ILE A 90 3.80 1.65 -1.44
N LEU A 91 3.28 0.81 -0.55
CA LEU A 91 2.72 -0.50 -0.85
C LEU A 91 1.22 -0.48 -0.57
N ILE A 92 0.44 -1.13 -1.42
CA ILE A 92 -0.99 -1.25 -1.21
C ILE A 92 -1.31 -2.69 -0.79
N CYS A 93 -1.67 -2.85 0.49
CA CYS A 93 -2.16 -4.11 1.04
C CYS A 93 -1.23 -5.30 0.68
N TYR A 94 -1.67 -6.19 -0.20
CA TYR A 94 -1.00 -7.44 -0.56
C TYR A 94 0.36 -7.26 -1.25
N ASP A 95 0.72 -6.06 -1.76
CA ASP A 95 2.07 -5.78 -2.26
C ASP A 95 3.15 -6.12 -1.23
N SER A 96 2.87 -5.88 0.07
CA SER A 96 3.78 -6.16 1.17
C SER A 96 4.10 -7.65 1.36
N SER A 97 3.29 -8.54 0.79
CA SER A 97 3.54 -9.98 0.83
C SER A 97 4.64 -10.42 -0.15
N SER A 98 4.95 -9.61 -1.16
CA SER A 98 6.01 -9.89 -2.13
C SER A 98 7.35 -9.28 -1.70
N PRO A 99 8.35 -10.10 -1.31
CA PRO A 99 9.69 -9.61 -0.99
C PRO A 99 10.31 -8.83 -2.14
N GLN A 100 10.14 -9.31 -3.37
CA GLN A 100 10.76 -8.74 -4.57
C GLN A 100 10.29 -7.31 -4.85
N ILE A 101 8.99 -7.02 -4.61
CA ILE A 101 8.46 -5.66 -4.79
C ILE A 101 9.14 -4.71 -3.80
N VAL A 102 9.21 -5.11 -2.53
CA VAL A 102 9.78 -4.28 -1.47
C VAL A 102 11.28 -4.08 -1.67
N GLU A 103 12.03 -5.15 -2.00
CA GLU A 103 13.44 -5.11 -2.34
C GLU A 103 13.70 -4.13 -3.49
N THR A 104 12.97 -4.27 -4.61
CA THR A 104 13.14 -3.37 -5.75
C THR A 104 12.87 -1.90 -5.39
N MET A 105 11.88 -1.62 -4.53
CA MET A 105 11.61 -0.25 -4.08
C MET A 105 12.73 0.30 -3.20
N VAL A 106 13.32 -0.52 -2.34
CA VAL A 106 14.47 -0.11 -1.51
C VAL A 106 15.72 0.06 -2.36
N ASP A 107 15.98 -0.82 -3.33
CA ASP A 107 17.07 -0.68 -4.29
C ASP A 107 16.93 0.60 -5.14
N ASN A 108 15.70 1.04 -5.41
CA ASN A 108 15.40 2.33 -6.04
C ASN A 108 15.59 3.53 -5.10
N GLY A 109 16.02 3.27 -3.85
CA GLY A 109 16.40 4.27 -2.87
C GLY A 109 15.32 4.64 -1.86
N ALA A 110 14.29 3.81 -1.64
CA ALA A 110 13.33 4.06 -0.57
C ALA A 110 14.00 3.88 0.80
N GLU A 111 13.92 4.90 1.63
CA GLU A 111 14.45 4.95 3.00
C GLU A 111 13.37 4.63 4.04
N ILE A 112 12.09 4.65 3.63
CA ILE A 112 10.93 4.32 4.43
C ILE A 112 9.83 3.73 3.54
N ILE A 113 9.10 2.77 4.08
CA ILE A 113 7.96 2.13 3.39
C ILE A 113 6.65 2.49 4.10
N PHE A 114 5.70 3.01 3.35
CA PHE A 114 4.32 3.18 3.80
C PHE A 114 3.46 2.05 3.24
N ILE A 115 2.74 1.35 4.10
CA ILE A 115 1.74 0.35 3.71
C ILE A 115 0.37 0.92 4.02
N ILE A 116 -0.46 1.07 3.00
CA ILE A 116 -1.86 1.43 3.16
C ILE A 116 -2.72 0.21 2.88
N THR A 117 -3.66 -0.11 3.76
CA THR A 117 -4.45 -1.34 3.63
C THR A 117 -5.89 -1.19 4.09
N ASN A 118 -6.72 -2.07 3.55
CA ASN A 118 -8.07 -2.32 4.03
C ASN A 118 -8.27 -3.85 4.12
N ASP A 119 -8.19 -4.37 5.34
CA ASP A 119 -8.27 -5.81 5.61
C ASP A 119 -9.72 -6.28 5.85
N SER A 120 -10.75 -5.50 5.46
CA SER A 120 -12.17 -5.87 5.68
C SER A 120 -12.61 -7.11 4.91
N TYR A 121 -11.92 -7.44 3.83
CA TYR A 121 -12.28 -8.56 2.93
C TYR A 121 -11.65 -9.89 3.33
N VAL A 122 -10.79 -9.88 4.34
CA VAL A 122 -10.02 -11.05 4.74
C VAL A 122 -10.44 -11.53 6.12
N GLY A 123 -10.33 -12.83 6.38
CA GLY A 123 -10.74 -13.43 7.66
C GLY A 123 -10.00 -12.85 8.87
N GLN A 124 -10.50 -13.15 10.08
CA GLN A 124 -10.06 -12.54 11.34
C GLN A 124 -8.55 -12.66 11.65
N PHE A 125 -7.86 -13.63 11.09
CA PHE A 125 -6.44 -13.86 11.34
C PHE A 125 -5.52 -13.11 10.37
N MET A 126 -6.00 -12.76 9.17
CA MET A 126 -5.22 -12.11 8.14
C MET A 126 -4.63 -10.76 8.55
N PRO A 127 -5.34 -9.87 9.28
CA PRO A 127 -4.76 -8.60 9.71
C PRO A 127 -3.51 -8.77 10.59
N TYR A 128 -3.48 -9.82 11.43
CA TYR A 128 -2.30 -10.14 12.24
C TYR A 128 -1.14 -10.63 11.38
N GLN A 129 -1.42 -11.51 10.42
CA GLN A 129 -0.41 -12.01 9.49
C GLN A 129 0.14 -10.88 8.62
N HIS A 130 -0.74 -10.02 8.11
CA HIS A 130 -0.37 -8.86 7.31
C HIS A 130 0.57 -7.91 8.08
N PHE A 131 0.25 -7.62 9.33
CA PHE A 131 1.12 -6.83 10.19
C PHE A 131 2.47 -7.51 10.48
N GLN A 132 2.52 -8.84 10.61
CA GLN A 132 3.78 -9.59 10.75
C GLN A 132 4.59 -9.59 9.43
N LEU A 133 3.93 -9.62 8.27
CA LEU A 133 4.61 -9.45 6.98
C LEU A 133 5.24 -8.06 6.88
N ALA A 134 4.53 -6.99 7.28
CA ALA A 134 5.09 -5.64 7.36
C ALA A 134 6.34 -5.60 8.25
N ARG A 135 6.30 -6.29 9.40
CA ARG A 135 7.45 -6.43 10.31
C ARG A 135 8.62 -7.17 9.67
N LEU A 136 8.32 -8.23 8.92
CA LEU A 136 9.34 -8.99 8.20
C LEU A 136 10.03 -8.11 7.14
N ARG A 137 9.24 -7.32 6.39
CA ARG A 137 9.80 -6.37 5.40
C ARG A 137 10.74 -5.35 6.04
N ALA A 138 10.37 -4.80 7.21
CA ALA A 138 11.23 -3.86 7.93
C ALA A 138 12.60 -4.47 8.27
N VAL A 139 12.62 -5.73 8.72
CA VAL A 139 13.87 -6.43 9.08
C VAL A 139 14.70 -6.80 7.85
N GLU A 140 14.05 -7.34 6.82
CA GLU A 140 14.73 -7.78 5.60
C GLU A 140 15.39 -6.62 4.86
N GLN A 141 14.65 -5.51 4.75
CA GLN A 141 15.10 -4.36 3.98
C GLN A 141 15.85 -3.33 4.82
N ARG A 142 15.86 -3.47 6.14
CA ARG A 142 16.51 -2.55 7.09
C ARG A 142 16.01 -1.10 6.97
N VAL A 143 14.74 -0.93 6.62
CA VAL A 143 14.07 0.37 6.56
C VAL A 143 12.86 0.39 7.49
N PRO A 144 12.47 1.54 8.06
CA PRO A 144 11.25 1.64 8.83
C PRO A 144 10.02 1.38 7.94
N VAL A 145 9.02 0.73 8.53
CA VAL A 145 7.73 0.47 7.88
C VAL A 145 6.61 1.07 8.71
N ILE A 146 5.78 1.88 8.07
CA ILE A 146 4.57 2.46 8.64
C ILE A 146 3.37 1.83 7.95
N GLN A 147 2.55 1.10 8.71
CA GLN A 147 1.30 0.54 8.22
C GLN A 147 0.12 1.38 8.71
N SER A 148 -0.69 1.86 7.78
CA SER A 148 -1.97 2.54 8.03
C SER A 148 -3.10 1.69 7.48
N ALA A 149 -3.96 1.20 8.37
CA ALA A 149 -5.07 0.31 8.03
C ALA A 149 -6.40 1.01 8.24
N ASN A 150 -7.23 1.08 7.20
CA ASN A 150 -8.63 1.51 7.31
C ASN A 150 -9.42 0.51 8.16
N THR A 151 -9.25 -0.77 7.89
CA THR A 151 -9.58 -1.90 8.76
C THR A 151 -8.34 -2.77 8.90
N GLY A 152 -8.11 -3.34 10.09
CA GLY A 152 -6.90 -4.09 10.37
C GLY A 152 -6.10 -3.51 11.53
N ILE A 153 -4.79 -3.58 11.43
CA ILE A 153 -3.84 -3.13 12.46
C ILE A 153 -2.95 -2.05 11.86
N SER A 154 -2.94 -0.87 12.47
CA SER A 154 -1.99 0.20 12.14
C SER A 154 -0.79 0.15 13.06
N GLY A 155 0.38 0.58 12.57
CA GLY A 155 1.55 0.63 13.43
C GLY A 155 2.81 1.13 12.75
N ILE A 156 3.87 1.29 13.55
CA ILE A 156 5.20 1.71 13.14
C ILE A 156 6.20 0.66 13.60
N ILE A 157 7.04 0.24 12.67
CA ILE A 157 8.02 -0.82 12.85
C ILE A 157 9.38 -0.28 12.43
N LEU A 158 10.35 -0.38 13.32
CA LEU A 158 11.75 0.00 13.05
C LEU A 158 12.49 -1.07 12.25
N PRO A 159 13.62 -0.74 11.60
CA PRO A 159 14.45 -1.69 10.86
C PRO A 159 14.86 -2.94 11.64
N SER A 160 14.99 -2.83 12.96
CA SER A 160 15.27 -3.96 13.87
C SER A 160 14.10 -4.93 14.05
N GLY A 161 12.92 -4.62 13.48
CA GLY A 161 11.67 -5.32 13.73
C GLY A 161 10.99 -4.94 15.05
N LYS A 162 11.54 -3.93 15.78
CA LYS A 162 10.89 -3.41 16.98
C LYS A 162 9.62 -2.64 16.59
N ILE A 163 8.51 -3.05 17.18
CA ILE A 163 7.23 -2.35 17.05
C ILE A 163 7.23 -1.21 18.06
N VAL A 164 7.22 0.04 17.60
CA VAL A 164 7.20 1.24 18.45
C VAL A 164 5.78 1.74 18.68
N TYR A 165 4.89 1.47 17.74
CA TYR A 165 3.45 1.68 17.92
C TYR A 165 2.66 0.57 17.22
N ARG A 166 1.54 0.16 17.83
CA ARG A 166 0.58 -0.77 17.25
C ARG A 166 -0.81 -0.48 17.80
N SER A 167 -1.80 -0.31 16.91
CA SER A 167 -3.21 -0.25 17.29
C SER A 167 -3.76 -1.64 17.65
N LYS A 168 -4.91 -1.66 18.31
CA LYS A 168 -5.72 -2.89 18.36
C LYS A 168 -6.33 -3.16 16.97
N LEU A 169 -6.81 -4.38 16.77
CA LEU A 169 -7.53 -4.72 15.55
C LEU A 169 -8.79 -3.83 15.41
N ASN A 170 -8.93 -3.19 14.25
CA ASN A 170 -10.05 -2.30 13.91
C ASN A 170 -10.25 -1.11 14.89
N GLU A 171 -9.21 -0.72 15.59
CA GLU A 171 -9.26 0.46 16.46
C GLU A 171 -9.24 1.73 15.61
N ARG A 172 -10.24 2.60 15.85
CA ARG A 172 -10.23 3.95 15.27
C ARG A 172 -9.35 4.83 16.13
N THR A 173 -8.16 5.15 15.64
CA THR A 173 -7.16 5.91 16.39
C THR A 173 -6.38 6.86 15.49
N VAL A 174 -5.81 7.89 16.09
CA VAL A 174 -4.82 8.79 15.49
C VAL A 174 -3.62 8.84 16.41
N PHE A 175 -2.43 8.77 15.85
CA PHE A 175 -1.19 8.89 16.58
C PHE A 175 -0.16 9.69 15.79
N THR A 176 0.76 10.31 16.49
CA THR A 176 1.91 11.04 15.92
C THR A 176 3.18 10.52 16.55
N MET A 177 4.20 10.29 15.75
CA MET A 177 5.48 9.79 16.21
C MET A 177 6.62 10.24 15.28
N GLU A 178 7.76 10.55 15.85
CA GLU A 178 9.01 10.70 15.11
C GLU A 178 9.56 9.33 14.73
N VAL A 179 9.89 9.14 13.46
CA VAL A 179 10.44 7.89 12.93
C VAL A 179 11.86 8.19 12.46
N PRO A 180 12.88 7.59 13.10
CA PRO A 180 14.25 7.77 12.62
C PRO A 180 14.44 7.06 11.27
N LEU A 181 15.04 7.76 10.34
CA LEU A 181 15.57 7.17 9.11
C LEU A 181 16.99 6.71 9.40
N TYR A 182 17.29 5.45 9.16
CA TYR A 182 18.63 4.89 9.34
C TYR A 182 19.33 4.89 7.98
N GLU A 183 20.55 5.40 7.98
CA GLU A 183 21.50 5.29 6.87
C GLU A 183 22.12 3.90 6.77
#